data_b1c7be93d3cf0bcec183a6c4e1037a35
#
_entry.id   b1c7be93d3cf0bcec183a6c4e1037a35
#
_cell.length_a   1.000
_cell.length_b   1.000
_cell.length_c   1.000
_cell.angle_alpha   90.00
_cell.angle_beta   90.00
_cell.angle_gamma   90.00
#
_symmetry.space_group_name_H-M   'P 1'
#
loop_
_entity.id
_entity.type
_entity.pdbx_description
1 polymer ?
#
loop_
_entity_poly.entity_id
_entity_poly.type
_entity_poly.pdbx_seq_one_letter_code
_entity_poly.pdbx_strand_id
1 'polypeptide(L)'
;MKTSVILSFLIISSLSTVLAQNAYFKMGQQAFLDGDFKTAVHHLEKSCIIDSTNASALWMLGYSYYHSENYKKSIQAYNRVIAIKPADGSAYYYRARAESYLAKDKQLTDADKEKNLLAAILDFTKAIAIDPNDTQNNVKFYQNRGIAYREYGEFKLQANSYFYDKNRGINSLKASILDLQKVLNDDPNRQDIVPLIDLSKSKLASVTGRH
;
A
#
# COMPACT_ATOMS: atom_id res chain seq x y z
N MET A 1 -14.98 53.20 0.13
CA MET A 1 -14.09 52.79 1.21
C MET A 1 -14.40 51.40 1.83
N LYS A 2 -15.68 51.02 2.01
CA LYS A 2 -16.01 49.70 2.62
C LYS A 2 -15.61 48.47 1.78
N THR A 3 -15.67 48.55 0.45
CA THR A 3 -15.28 47.45 -0.47
C THR A 3 -13.76 47.21 -0.51
N SER A 4 -12.93 48.24 -0.38
CA SER A 4 -11.46 48.10 -0.35
C SER A 4 -10.95 47.44 0.89
N VAL A 5 -11.62 47.63 2.05
CA VAL A 5 -11.23 47.03 3.35
C VAL A 5 -11.56 45.52 3.33
N ILE A 6 -12.70 45.12 2.76
CA ILE A 6 -13.09 43.70 2.65
C ILE A 6 -12.14 42.93 1.74
N LEU A 7 -11.73 43.53 0.62
CA LEU A 7 -10.80 42.91 -0.32
C LEU A 7 -9.40 42.74 0.31
N SER A 8 -8.93 43.73 1.07
CA SER A 8 -7.65 43.65 1.80
C SER A 8 -7.66 42.56 2.87
N PHE A 9 -8.78 42.37 3.58
CA PHE A 9 -8.91 41.33 4.60
C PHE A 9 -8.91 39.92 4.00
N LEU A 10 -9.55 39.73 2.84
CA LEU A 10 -9.56 38.46 2.10
C LEU A 10 -8.17 38.08 1.58
N ILE A 11 -7.40 39.05 1.09
CA ILE A 11 -6.03 38.81 0.60
C ILE A 11 -5.08 38.46 1.75
N ILE A 12 -5.17 39.14 2.88
CA ILE A 12 -4.32 38.85 4.05
C ILE A 12 -4.65 37.48 4.64
N SER A 13 -5.92 37.08 4.71
CA SER A 13 -6.30 35.77 5.20
C SER A 13 -5.83 34.62 4.29
N SER A 14 -5.90 34.81 2.96
CA SER A 14 -5.40 33.82 2.01
C SER A 14 -3.88 33.66 2.05
N LEU A 15 -3.14 34.75 2.23
CA LEU A 15 -1.68 34.71 2.35
C LEU A 15 -1.21 34.00 3.63
N SER A 16 -1.89 34.21 4.75
CA SER A 16 -1.56 33.56 6.01
C SER A 16 -1.83 32.04 5.97
N THR A 17 -2.87 31.58 5.27
CA THR A 17 -3.15 30.15 5.11
C THR A 17 -2.12 29.46 4.23
N VAL A 18 -1.70 30.07 3.12
CA VAL A 18 -0.64 29.55 2.25
C VAL A 18 0.70 29.44 2.97
N LEU A 19 1.06 30.45 3.78
CA LEU A 19 2.28 30.41 4.59
C LEU A 19 2.23 29.31 5.65
N ALA A 20 1.11 29.13 6.33
CA ALA A 20 0.92 28.09 7.34
C ALA A 20 0.98 26.68 6.71
N GLN A 21 0.34 26.48 5.55
CA GLN A 21 0.41 25.23 4.78
C GLN A 21 1.86 24.88 4.44
N ASN A 22 2.62 25.85 3.90
CA ASN A 22 4.01 25.62 3.50
C ASN A 22 4.89 25.30 4.73
N ALA A 23 4.63 25.92 5.89
CA ALA A 23 5.33 25.62 7.13
C ALA A 23 5.05 24.19 7.62
N TYR A 24 3.77 23.78 7.71
CA TYR A 24 3.42 22.42 8.13
C TYR A 24 3.92 21.36 7.16
N PHE A 25 3.84 21.59 5.85
CA PHE A 25 4.39 20.69 4.86
C PHE A 25 5.90 20.51 5.05
N LYS A 26 6.66 21.59 5.17
CA LYS A 26 8.13 21.54 5.38
C LYS A 26 8.51 20.80 6.66
N MET A 27 7.82 21.09 7.79
CA MET A 27 8.07 20.39 9.05
C MET A 27 7.75 18.89 8.95
N GLY A 28 6.64 18.55 8.30
CA GLY A 28 6.26 17.16 8.06
C GLY A 28 7.22 16.45 7.11
N GLN A 29 7.67 17.11 6.05
CA GLN A 29 8.67 16.59 5.12
C GLN A 29 10.02 16.35 5.82
N GLN A 30 10.47 17.28 6.67
CA GLN A 30 11.73 17.11 7.42
C GLN A 30 11.62 15.90 8.36
N ALA A 31 10.57 15.83 9.18
CA ALA A 31 10.34 14.70 10.07
C ALA A 31 10.24 13.36 9.30
N PHE A 32 9.63 13.36 8.11
CA PHE A 32 9.58 12.21 7.22
C PHE A 32 10.98 11.76 6.77
N LEU A 33 11.83 12.71 6.35
CA LEU A 33 13.22 12.45 5.93
C LEU A 33 14.07 11.94 7.08
N ASP A 34 13.82 12.43 8.30
CA ASP A 34 14.49 12.00 9.53
C ASP A 34 13.99 10.63 10.03
N GLY A 35 12.95 10.06 9.40
CA GLY A 35 12.34 8.79 9.81
C GLY A 35 11.45 8.91 11.06
N ASP A 36 11.19 10.11 11.56
CA ASP A 36 10.23 10.36 12.64
C ASP A 36 8.80 10.40 12.08
N PHE A 37 8.28 9.21 11.77
CA PHE A 37 6.96 9.09 11.15
C PHE A 37 5.83 9.60 12.05
N LYS A 38 5.98 9.56 13.36
CA LYS A 38 4.97 10.06 14.30
C LYS A 38 4.86 11.60 14.22
N THR A 39 5.98 12.30 14.22
CA THR A 39 6.03 13.76 14.04
C THR A 39 5.62 14.15 12.62
N ALA A 40 6.04 13.36 11.61
CA ALA A 40 5.62 13.55 10.22
C ALA A 40 4.09 13.50 10.08
N VAL A 41 3.42 12.49 10.65
CA VAL A 41 1.96 12.40 10.68
C VAL A 41 1.33 13.65 11.25
N HIS A 42 1.81 14.12 12.42
CA HIS A 42 1.24 15.31 13.08
C HIS A 42 1.27 16.57 12.19
N HIS A 43 2.38 16.81 11.52
CA HIS A 43 2.52 17.99 10.66
C HIS A 43 1.84 17.82 9.30
N LEU A 44 1.94 16.63 8.70
CA LEU A 44 1.32 16.35 7.40
C LEU A 44 -0.21 16.32 7.46
N GLU A 45 -0.81 15.84 8.57
CA GLU A 45 -2.25 15.97 8.79
C GLU A 45 -2.70 17.44 8.73
N LYS A 46 -1.99 18.33 9.42
CA LYS A 46 -2.28 19.78 9.39
C LYS A 46 -2.11 20.38 8.01
N SER A 47 -1.06 20.00 7.28
CA SER A 47 -0.86 20.40 5.90
C SER A 47 -2.01 19.96 5.00
N CYS A 48 -2.46 18.70 5.12
CA CYS A 48 -3.55 18.13 4.32
C CYS A 48 -4.96 18.65 4.71
N ILE A 49 -5.12 19.27 5.89
CA ILE A 49 -6.33 20.01 6.26
C ILE A 49 -6.39 21.33 5.49
N ILE A 50 -5.25 22.03 5.37
CA ILE A 50 -5.18 23.32 4.69
C ILE A 50 -5.26 23.13 3.17
N ASP A 51 -4.52 22.16 2.63
CA ASP A 51 -4.57 21.78 1.21
C ASP A 51 -4.80 20.28 1.06
N SER A 52 -6.03 19.95 0.80
CA SER A 52 -6.47 18.56 0.64
C SER A 52 -6.07 17.93 -0.69
N THR A 53 -5.49 18.72 -1.62
CA THR A 53 -5.09 18.29 -2.97
C THR A 53 -3.59 18.13 -3.14
N ASN A 54 -2.79 18.40 -2.10
CA ASN A 54 -1.35 18.20 -2.13
C ASN A 54 -1.00 16.70 -2.14
N ALA A 55 -0.85 16.14 -3.34
CA ALA A 55 -0.55 14.72 -3.50
C ALA A 55 0.76 14.30 -2.82
N SER A 56 1.77 15.18 -2.75
CA SER A 56 3.05 14.89 -2.09
C SER A 56 2.88 14.78 -0.57
N ALA A 57 2.13 15.70 0.04
CA ALA A 57 1.82 15.65 1.46
C ALA A 57 1.01 14.39 1.81
N LEU A 58 0.01 14.06 1.00
CA LEU A 58 -0.83 12.87 1.15
C LEU A 58 -0.01 11.58 1.01
N TRP A 59 0.94 11.54 0.06
CA TRP A 59 1.80 10.39 -0.13
C TRP A 59 2.71 10.16 1.09
N MET A 60 3.39 11.21 1.55
CA MET A 60 4.21 11.13 2.77
C MET A 60 3.39 10.79 4.00
N LEU A 61 2.17 11.31 4.12
CA LEU A 61 1.25 10.99 5.20
C LEU A 61 0.86 9.50 5.17
N GLY A 62 0.52 8.96 3.99
CA GLY A 62 0.21 7.54 3.81
C GLY A 62 1.37 6.63 4.21
N TYR A 63 2.58 6.99 3.80
CA TYR A 63 3.81 6.28 4.15
C TYR A 63 4.10 6.34 5.66
N SER A 64 3.96 7.53 6.27
CA SER A 64 4.17 7.72 7.70
C SER A 64 3.15 6.95 8.54
N TYR A 65 1.89 6.90 8.12
CA TYR A 65 0.88 6.04 8.74
C TYR A 65 1.22 4.56 8.62
N TYR A 66 1.71 4.12 7.43
CA TYR A 66 2.12 2.75 7.22
C TYR A 66 3.23 2.34 8.21
N HIS A 67 4.26 3.17 8.36
CA HIS A 67 5.37 2.92 9.29
C HIS A 67 5.01 3.11 10.76
N SER A 68 3.90 3.78 11.05
CA SER A 68 3.29 3.86 12.39
C SER A 68 2.22 2.77 12.62
N GLU A 69 2.17 1.75 11.76
CA GLU A 69 1.23 0.62 11.80
C GLU A 69 -0.26 1.02 11.75
N ASN A 70 -0.55 2.27 11.36
CA ASN A 70 -1.92 2.74 11.17
C ASN A 70 -2.40 2.46 9.74
N TYR A 71 -2.53 1.17 9.41
CA TYR A 71 -2.81 0.73 8.04
C TYR A 71 -4.14 1.27 7.49
N LYS A 72 -5.17 1.40 8.33
CA LYS A 72 -6.46 1.98 7.90
C LYS A 72 -6.31 3.42 7.41
N LYS A 73 -5.60 4.28 8.16
CA LYS A 73 -5.35 5.67 7.75
C LYS A 73 -4.37 5.74 6.57
N SER A 74 -3.39 4.84 6.48
CA SER A 74 -2.50 4.73 5.32
C SER A 74 -3.29 4.46 4.05
N ILE A 75 -4.20 3.49 4.04
CA ILE A 75 -5.09 3.17 2.91
C ILE A 75 -5.91 4.41 2.50
N GLN A 76 -6.48 5.14 3.48
CA GLN A 76 -7.25 6.35 3.19
C GLN A 76 -6.41 7.45 2.54
N ALA A 77 -5.18 7.65 3.00
CA ALA A 77 -4.27 8.63 2.41
C ALA A 77 -3.91 8.26 0.97
N TYR A 78 -3.57 6.99 0.69
CA TYR A 78 -3.27 6.52 -0.66
C TYR A 78 -4.49 6.52 -1.58
N ASN A 79 -5.71 6.29 -1.09
CA ASN A 79 -6.93 6.49 -1.86
C ASN A 79 -7.01 7.91 -2.44
N ARG A 80 -6.66 8.91 -1.61
CA ARG A 80 -6.64 10.32 -2.05
C ARG A 80 -5.51 10.60 -3.05
N VAL A 81 -4.31 10.03 -2.82
CA VAL A 81 -3.21 10.14 -3.80
C VAL A 81 -3.64 9.60 -5.15
N ILE A 82 -4.23 8.40 -5.19
CA ILE A 82 -4.66 7.73 -6.42
C ILE A 82 -5.79 8.52 -7.11
N ALA A 83 -6.69 9.14 -6.36
CA ALA A 83 -7.73 9.99 -6.93
C ALA A 83 -7.14 11.23 -7.64
N ILE A 84 -6.03 11.78 -7.14
CA ILE A 84 -5.34 12.94 -7.73
C ILE A 84 -4.37 12.50 -8.84
N LYS A 85 -3.66 11.39 -8.63
CA LYS A 85 -2.64 10.84 -9.53
C LYS A 85 -2.92 9.35 -9.83
N PRO A 86 -3.84 9.04 -10.77
CA PRO A 86 -4.24 7.65 -11.06
C PRO A 86 -3.12 6.76 -11.65
N ALA A 87 -2.02 7.36 -12.10
CA ALA A 87 -0.86 6.67 -12.65
C ALA A 87 0.32 6.60 -11.65
N ASP A 88 0.09 6.84 -10.36
CA ASP A 88 1.14 6.70 -9.33
C ASP A 88 1.25 5.23 -8.89
N GLY A 89 2.13 4.45 -9.55
CA GLY A 89 2.38 3.04 -9.22
C GLY A 89 2.84 2.83 -7.79
N SER A 90 3.58 3.79 -7.21
CA SER A 90 4.05 3.70 -5.84
C SER A 90 2.91 3.83 -4.82
N ALA A 91 1.90 4.66 -5.12
CA ALA A 91 0.72 4.79 -4.26
C ALA A 91 -0.09 3.49 -4.23
N TYR A 92 -0.30 2.83 -5.37
CA TYR A 92 -0.91 1.50 -5.41
C TYR A 92 -0.08 0.47 -4.63
N TYR A 93 1.23 0.45 -4.83
CA TYR A 93 2.12 -0.47 -4.12
C TYR A 93 2.04 -0.32 -2.60
N TYR A 94 2.11 0.89 -2.07
CA TYR A 94 2.06 1.10 -0.62
C TYR A 94 0.65 0.90 -0.05
N ARG A 95 -0.42 1.18 -0.82
CA ARG A 95 -1.78 0.84 -0.42
C ARG A 95 -1.94 -0.68 -0.31
N ALA A 96 -1.48 -1.43 -1.30
CA ALA A 96 -1.48 -2.89 -1.29
C ALA A 96 -0.72 -3.46 -0.08
N ARG A 97 0.44 -2.89 0.26
CA ARG A 97 1.18 -3.29 1.46
C ARG A 97 0.36 -3.04 2.73
N ALA A 98 -0.26 -1.87 2.84
CA ALA A 98 -1.10 -1.55 4.00
C ALA A 98 -2.31 -2.51 4.11
N GLU A 99 -2.95 -2.86 3.00
CA GLU A 99 -4.04 -3.85 2.94
C GLU A 99 -3.57 -5.25 3.34
N SER A 100 -2.40 -5.70 2.86
CA SER A 100 -1.79 -6.98 3.25
C SER A 100 -1.51 -7.06 4.74
N TYR A 101 -0.98 -5.97 5.34
CA TYR A 101 -0.75 -5.94 6.78
C TYR A 101 -2.05 -5.86 7.58
N LEU A 102 -3.02 -5.07 7.11
CA LEU A 102 -4.34 -4.97 7.74
C LEU A 102 -5.05 -6.33 7.76
N ALA A 103 -4.92 -7.13 6.70
CA ALA A 103 -5.50 -8.48 6.63
C ALA A 103 -4.99 -9.44 7.73
N LYS A 104 -3.84 -9.14 8.35
CA LYS A 104 -3.28 -9.93 9.46
C LYS A 104 -3.87 -9.57 10.83
N ASP A 105 -4.66 -8.51 10.91
CA ASP A 105 -5.32 -8.11 12.14
C ASP A 105 -6.31 -9.21 12.58
N LYS A 106 -6.08 -9.75 13.77
CA LYS A 106 -6.90 -10.82 14.35
C LYS A 106 -8.33 -10.37 14.69
N GLN A 107 -8.55 -9.07 14.80
CA GLN A 107 -9.87 -8.50 15.11
C GLN A 107 -10.75 -8.35 13.86
N LEU A 108 -10.19 -8.50 12.66
CA LEU A 108 -10.98 -8.44 11.44
C LEU A 108 -11.83 -9.69 11.26
N THR A 109 -13.03 -9.49 10.69
CA THR A 109 -13.84 -10.59 10.19
C THR A 109 -13.14 -11.28 9.01
N ASP A 110 -13.46 -12.57 8.78
CA ASP A 110 -12.90 -13.27 7.62
C ASP A 110 -13.30 -12.64 6.29
N ALA A 111 -14.50 -12.02 6.21
CA ALA A 111 -14.93 -11.25 5.05
C ALA A 111 -14.04 -10.02 4.81
N ASP A 112 -13.69 -9.28 5.86
CA ASP A 112 -12.78 -8.14 5.75
C ASP A 112 -11.34 -8.56 5.43
N LYS A 113 -10.88 -9.70 5.97
CA LYS A 113 -9.58 -10.30 5.61
C LYS A 113 -9.53 -10.65 4.13
N GLU A 114 -10.55 -11.38 3.61
CA GLU A 114 -10.64 -11.70 2.19
C GLU A 114 -10.62 -10.45 1.34
N LYS A 115 -11.43 -9.46 1.69
CA LYS A 115 -11.49 -8.18 0.98
C LYS A 115 -10.13 -7.50 0.90
N ASN A 116 -9.40 -7.39 2.02
CA ASN A 116 -8.10 -6.75 2.05
C ASN A 116 -7.03 -7.54 1.27
N LEU A 117 -7.03 -8.88 1.36
CA LEU A 117 -6.12 -9.73 0.58
C LEU A 117 -6.33 -9.58 -0.92
N LEU A 118 -7.59 -9.57 -1.38
CA LEU A 118 -7.92 -9.36 -2.79
C LEU A 118 -7.57 -7.94 -3.25
N ALA A 119 -7.86 -6.92 -2.44
CA ALA A 119 -7.52 -5.54 -2.75
C ALA A 119 -6.01 -5.36 -2.92
N ALA A 120 -5.20 -5.95 -2.03
CA ALA A 120 -3.75 -5.94 -2.14
C ALA A 120 -3.24 -6.56 -3.45
N ILE A 121 -3.78 -7.73 -3.84
CA ILE A 121 -3.40 -8.39 -5.10
C ILE A 121 -3.75 -7.52 -6.32
N LEU A 122 -4.93 -6.90 -6.31
CA LEU A 122 -5.37 -6.01 -7.39
C LEU A 122 -4.47 -4.77 -7.50
N ASP A 123 -4.12 -4.16 -6.38
CA ASP A 123 -3.27 -2.98 -6.33
C ASP A 123 -1.83 -3.28 -6.74
N PHE A 124 -1.22 -4.38 -6.29
CA PHE A 124 0.08 -4.81 -6.81
C PHE A 124 0.03 -5.06 -8.32
N THR A 125 -1.06 -5.66 -8.82
CA THR A 125 -1.24 -5.88 -10.27
C THR A 125 -1.34 -4.56 -11.01
N LYS A 126 -2.04 -3.57 -10.44
CA LYS A 126 -2.15 -2.23 -11.03
C LYS A 126 -0.80 -1.50 -11.00
N ALA A 127 -0.03 -1.60 -9.90
CA ALA A 127 1.30 -1.01 -9.80
C ALA A 127 2.25 -1.54 -10.89
N ILE A 128 2.25 -2.85 -11.13
CA ILE A 128 3.04 -3.49 -12.21
C ILE A 128 2.57 -3.02 -13.60
N ALA A 129 1.25 -2.90 -13.81
CA ALA A 129 0.70 -2.53 -15.10
C ALA A 129 0.91 -1.05 -15.49
N ILE A 130 1.19 -0.16 -14.52
CA ILE A 130 1.44 1.26 -14.78
C ILE A 130 2.76 1.46 -15.52
N ASP A 131 3.82 0.75 -15.12
CA ASP A 131 5.09 0.74 -15.86
C ASP A 131 5.65 -0.67 -15.91
N PRO A 132 5.27 -1.48 -16.92
CA PRO A 132 5.74 -2.85 -17.05
C PRO A 132 7.25 -2.98 -17.29
N ASN A 133 7.89 -1.90 -17.75
CA ASN A 133 9.32 -1.89 -18.10
C ASN A 133 10.21 -1.41 -16.94
N ASP A 134 9.64 -0.90 -15.85
CA ASP A 134 10.39 -0.55 -14.64
C ASP A 134 10.83 -1.82 -13.89
N THR A 135 11.87 -2.46 -14.39
CA THR A 135 12.39 -3.72 -13.82
C THR A 135 12.80 -3.55 -12.37
N GLN A 136 13.38 -2.42 -12.00
CA GLN A 136 13.85 -2.15 -10.63
C GLN A 136 12.70 -2.12 -9.61
N ASN A 137 11.60 -1.44 -9.93
CA ASN A 137 10.44 -1.39 -9.04
C ASN A 137 9.59 -2.66 -9.15
N ASN A 138 9.45 -3.22 -10.35
CA ASN A 138 8.62 -4.40 -10.56
C ASN A 138 9.11 -5.63 -9.81
N VAL A 139 10.40 -5.81 -9.55
CA VAL A 139 10.94 -6.87 -8.69
C VAL A 139 10.25 -6.89 -7.32
N LYS A 140 10.19 -5.74 -6.64
CA LYS A 140 9.52 -5.65 -5.32
C LYS A 140 8.00 -5.80 -5.42
N PHE A 141 7.39 -5.38 -6.54
CA PHE A 141 5.95 -5.52 -6.76
C PHE A 141 5.57 -6.98 -6.97
N TYR A 142 6.31 -7.71 -7.81
CA TYR A 142 6.12 -9.15 -8.00
C TYR A 142 6.36 -9.93 -6.70
N GLN A 143 7.43 -9.61 -5.95
CA GLN A 143 7.68 -10.25 -4.65
C GLN A 143 6.49 -10.11 -3.71
N ASN A 144 6.00 -8.89 -3.51
CA ASN A 144 4.91 -8.65 -2.57
C ASN A 144 3.57 -9.20 -3.07
N ARG A 145 3.32 -9.19 -4.40
CA ARG A 145 2.15 -9.83 -4.97
C ARG A 145 2.20 -11.36 -4.82
N GLY A 146 3.36 -11.96 -5.02
CA GLY A 146 3.58 -13.39 -4.79
C GLY A 146 3.31 -13.79 -3.34
N ILE A 147 3.74 -12.98 -2.37
CA ILE A 147 3.43 -13.19 -0.95
C ILE A 147 1.93 -13.04 -0.70
N ALA A 148 1.29 -12.00 -1.24
CA ALA A 148 -0.15 -11.77 -1.09
C ALA A 148 -0.98 -12.93 -1.71
N TYR A 149 -0.56 -13.45 -2.86
CA TYR A 149 -1.19 -14.64 -3.46
C TYR A 149 -1.06 -15.88 -2.57
N ARG A 150 0.09 -16.10 -1.93
CA ARG A 150 0.23 -17.20 -0.98
C ARG A 150 -0.71 -17.03 0.21
N GLU A 151 -0.71 -15.86 0.84
CA GLU A 151 -1.58 -15.58 1.99
C GLU A 151 -3.06 -15.75 1.65
N TYR A 152 -3.49 -15.28 0.46
CA TYR A 152 -4.85 -15.51 -0.01
C TYR A 152 -5.12 -16.99 -0.31
N GLY A 153 -4.16 -17.70 -0.89
CA GLY A 153 -4.26 -19.14 -1.13
C GLY A 153 -4.42 -19.94 0.17
N GLU A 154 -3.62 -19.61 1.17
CA GLU A 154 -3.70 -20.22 2.51
C GLU A 154 -5.04 -19.91 3.20
N PHE A 155 -5.52 -18.67 3.08
CA PHE A 155 -6.84 -18.28 3.59
C PHE A 155 -7.97 -19.11 2.93
N LYS A 156 -7.95 -19.28 1.62
CA LYS A 156 -8.95 -20.07 0.88
C LYS A 156 -8.88 -21.58 1.16
N LEU A 157 -7.76 -22.06 1.70
CA LEU A 157 -7.53 -23.47 2.03
C LEU A 157 -7.72 -23.81 3.51
N GLN A 158 -8.26 -22.89 4.31
CA GLN A 158 -8.58 -23.16 5.70
C GLN A 158 -9.76 -24.13 5.80
N ALA A 159 -9.48 -25.33 6.30
CA ALA A 159 -10.52 -26.34 6.48
C ALA A 159 -11.62 -25.83 7.44
N ASN A 160 -12.86 -26.19 7.16
CA ASN A 160 -14.05 -25.80 7.93
C ASN A 160 -14.36 -24.29 7.94
N SER A 161 -13.71 -23.47 7.12
CA SER A 161 -14.07 -22.08 6.90
C SER A 161 -15.22 -21.97 5.89
N TYR A 162 -16.16 -21.05 6.14
CA TYR A 162 -17.17 -20.66 5.14
C TYR A 162 -16.53 -20.14 3.83
N PHE A 163 -15.34 -19.60 3.93
CA PHE A 163 -14.57 -19.05 2.82
C PHE A 163 -13.72 -20.10 2.09
N TYR A 164 -13.81 -21.37 2.47
CA TYR A 164 -13.04 -22.45 1.83
C TYR A 164 -13.34 -22.55 0.33
N ASP A 165 -12.29 -22.49 -0.48
CA ASP A 165 -12.36 -22.69 -1.93
C ASP A 165 -11.05 -23.31 -2.41
N LYS A 166 -11.05 -24.64 -2.59
CA LYS A 166 -9.86 -25.39 -2.97
C LYS A 166 -9.26 -24.92 -4.29
N ASN A 167 -10.10 -24.62 -5.29
CA ASN A 167 -9.62 -24.24 -6.60
C ASN A 167 -8.96 -22.85 -6.59
N ARG A 168 -9.59 -21.89 -5.93
CA ARG A 168 -9.00 -20.55 -5.74
C ARG A 168 -7.71 -20.62 -4.93
N GLY A 169 -7.69 -21.42 -3.87
CA GLY A 169 -6.50 -21.61 -3.06
C GLY A 169 -5.32 -22.16 -3.86
N ILE A 170 -5.55 -23.25 -4.62
CA ILE A 170 -4.54 -23.86 -5.50
C ILE A 170 -4.04 -22.86 -6.55
N ASN A 171 -4.96 -22.16 -7.23
CA ASN A 171 -4.60 -21.21 -8.27
C ASN A 171 -3.77 -20.03 -7.71
N SER A 172 -4.11 -19.56 -6.51
CA SER A 172 -3.35 -18.50 -5.83
C SER A 172 -1.95 -18.97 -5.43
N LEU A 173 -1.79 -20.20 -4.94
CA LEU A 173 -0.47 -20.74 -4.64
C LEU A 173 0.40 -20.89 -5.91
N LYS A 174 -0.20 -21.30 -7.04
CA LYS A 174 0.50 -21.34 -8.33
C LYS A 174 0.92 -19.93 -8.79
N ALA A 175 0.04 -18.94 -8.66
CA ALA A 175 0.34 -17.55 -8.99
C ALA A 175 1.48 -16.98 -8.11
N SER A 176 1.46 -17.32 -6.81
CA SER A 176 2.57 -16.99 -5.89
C SER A 176 3.91 -17.52 -6.40
N ILE A 177 3.96 -18.81 -6.76
CA ILE A 177 5.18 -19.45 -7.26
C ILE A 177 5.68 -18.74 -8.53
N LEU A 178 4.79 -18.41 -9.46
CA LEU A 178 5.14 -17.75 -10.72
C LEU A 178 5.73 -16.35 -10.48
N ASP A 179 5.08 -15.54 -9.63
CA ASP A 179 5.57 -14.19 -9.31
C ASP A 179 6.94 -14.23 -8.62
N LEU A 180 7.12 -15.13 -7.65
CA LEU A 180 8.38 -15.27 -6.93
C LEU A 180 9.51 -15.83 -7.82
N GLN A 181 9.20 -16.76 -8.73
CA GLN A 181 10.15 -17.24 -9.74
C GLN A 181 10.57 -16.12 -10.71
N LYS A 182 9.62 -15.24 -11.09
CA LYS A 182 9.97 -14.09 -11.92
C LYS A 182 10.97 -13.18 -11.21
N VAL A 183 10.81 -12.90 -9.91
CA VAL A 183 11.79 -12.14 -9.13
C VAL A 183 13.17 -12.77 -9.20
N LEU A 184 13.26 -14.09 -9.00
CA LEU A 184 14.54 -14.82 -9.02
C LEU A 184 15.15 -14.89 -10.42
N ASN A 185 14.33 -14.92 -11.48
CA ASN A 185 14.81 -14.88 -12.86
C ASN A 185 15.33 -13.48 -13.24
N ASP A 186 14.67 -12.42 -12.76
CA ASP A 186 15.07 -11.02 -13.02
C ASP A 186 16.32 -10.64 -12.20
N ASP A 187 16.48 -11.20 -10.99
CA ASP A 187 17.67 -11.03 -10.15
C ASP A 187 18.04 -12.36 -9.46
N PRO A 188 18.96 -13.14 -10.07
CA PRO A 188 19.40 -14.43 -9.53
C PRO A 188 20.11 -14.35 -8.16
N ASN A 189 20.54 -13.17 -7.72
CA ASN A 189 21.17 -12.98 -6.41
C ASN A 189 20.17 -12.96 -5.27
N ARG A 190 18.88 -12.85 -5.56
CA ARG A 190 17.78 -12.83 -4.58
C ARG A 190 17.47 -14.21 -4.01
N GLN A 191 18.49 -14.85 -3.41
CA GLN A 191 18.34 -16.17 -2.80
C GLN A 191 17.38 -16.19 -1.60
N ASP A 192 17.08 -15.03 -1.04
CA ASP A 192 16.03 -14.82 -0.02
C ASP A 192 14.61 -15.15 -0.52
N ILE A 193 14.41 -15.23 -1.84
CA ILE A 193 13.12 -15.58 -2.46
C ILE A 193 12.88 -17.10 -2.47
N VAL A 194 13.94 -17.91 -2.50
CA VAL A 194 13.83 -19.38 -2.58
C VAL A 194 12.97 -19.96 -1.45
N PRO A 195 13.16 -19.62 -0.18
CA PRO A 195 12.29 -20.10 0.89
C PRO A 195 10.82 -19.72 0.72
N LEU A 196 10.53 -18.55 0.14
CA LEU A 196 9.16 -18.12 -0.12
C LEU A 196 8.48 -18.96 -1.21
N ILE A 197 9.23 -19.34 -2.25
CA ILE A 197 8.77 -20.27 -3.29
C ILE A 197 8.48 -21.64 -2.66
N ASP A 198 9.40 -22.14 -1.82
CA ASP A 198 9.28 -23.48 -1.21
C ASP A 198 8.09 -23.56 -0.25
N LEU A 199 7.79 -22.49 0.49
CA LEU A 199 6.58 -22.41 1.31
C LEU A 199 5.31 -22.57 0.45
N SER A 200 5.24 -21.87 -0.69
CA SER A 200 4.09 -21.97 -1.60
C SER A 200 3.99 -23.36 -2.24
N LYS A 201 5.12 -23.96 -2.65
CA LYS A 201 5.19 -25.32 -3.20
C LYS A 201 4.79 -26.37 -2.18
N SER A 202 5.31 -26.31 -0.96
CA SER A 202 4.98 -27.23 0.14
C SER A 202 3.49 -27.20 0.44
N LYS A 203 2.91 -25.99 0.55
CA LYS A 203 1.45 -25.86 0.75
C LYS A 203 0.66 -26.42 -0.42
N LEU A 204 1.08 -26.17 -1.65
CA LEU A 204 0.44 -26.71 -2.85
C LEU A 204 0.47 -28.25 -2.86
N ALA A 205 1.63 -28.85 -2.57
CA ALA A 205 1.80 -30.31 -2.50
C ALA A 205 0.87 -30.93 -1.45
N SER A 206 0.77 -30.34 -0.27
CA SER A 206 -0.08 -30.85 0.82
C SER A 206 -1.56 -30.92 0.46
N VAL A 207 -2.07 -30.05 -0.43
CA VAL A 207 -3.49 -30.01 -0.82
C VAL A 207 -3.79 -30.76 -2.13
N THR A 208 -2.75 -31.07 -2.93
CA THR A 208 -2.89 -31.82 -4.19
C THR A 208 -2.52 -33.29 -4.07
N GLY A 209 -1.99 -33.74 -2.91
CA GLY A 209 -1.55 -35.12 -2.71
C GLY A 209 -0.31 -35.52 -3.53
N ARG A 210 0.46 -34.54 -4.02
CA ARG A 210 1.73 -34.76 -4.72
C ARG A 210 2.87 -34.60 -3.70
N HIS A 211 3.43 -35.71 -3.27
CA HIS A 211 4.65 -35.78 -2.48
C HIS A 211 5.87 -35.90 -3.40
#